data_f66d6bc9aba31cbc925aa61533c00d64
#
_entry.id   f66d6bc9aba31cbc925aa61533c00d64
#
_cell.length_a   1.000
_cell.length_b   1.000
_cell.length_c   1.000
_cell.angle_alpha   90.00
_cell.angle_beta   90.00
_cell.angle_gamma   90.00
#
_symmetry.space_group_name_H-M   'P 1'
#
loop_
_entity.id
_entity.type
_entity.pdbx_description
1 polymer ?
#
loop_
_entity_poly.entity_id
_entity_poly.type
_entity_poly.pdbx_seq_one_letter_code
_entity_poly.pdbx_strand_id
1 'polypeptide(L)'
;MTDKLPELRNFCPEDADGVIDLWTGCGLVRSWNDPLKDITRKLTDRNGAFWVAEDADGVIIAAVMIGYDGHRGSINYLAVAESWQGSGLGAHIMARAEAYLVDLGCPKISFCVRKDNTAVLAFYDRLGYATDDVHFLGKRLIPDD
;
A
#
# COMPACT_ATOMS: atom_id res chain seq x y z
N MET A 1 15.00 8.49 23.34
CA MET A 1 13.54 8.27 23.35
C MET A 1 13.10 7.91 21.95
N THR A 2 12.57 6.72 21.80
CA THR A 2 12.06 6.29 20.49
C THR A 2 10.65 6.85 20.31
N ASP A 3 10.45 7.62 19.24
CA ASP A 3 9.13 8.10 18.90
C ASP A 3 8.22 6.92 18.58
N LYS A 4 7.05 6.93 19.16
CA LYS A 4 6.05 5.90 18.91
C LYS A 4 5.52 6.07 17.48
N LEU A 5 5.48 4.96 16.74
CA LEU A 5 4.90 4.97 15.39
C LEU A 5 3.39 5.19 15.46
N PRO A 6 2.82 5.93 14.50
CA PRO A 6 1.37 6.11 14.44
C PRO A 6 0.64 4.79 14.28
N GLU A 7 -0.54 4.69 14.86
CA GLU A 7 -1.38 3.50 14.72
C GLU A 7 -2.02 3.44 13.35
N LEU A 8 -2.12 2.23 12.81
CA LEU A 8 -2.90 1.98 11.60
C LEU A 8 -4.38 1.83 11.97
N ARG A 9 -5.23 2.44 11.17
CA ARG A 9 -6.67 2.31 11.28
C ARG A 9 -7.30 2.10 9.90
N ASN A 10 -8.55 1.65 9.88
CA ASN A 10 -9.27 1.52 8.63
C ASN A 10 -9.49 2.89 7.98
N PHE A 11 -9.40 2.90 6.66
CA PHE A 11 -9.74 4.07 5.84
C PHE A 11 -11.22 4.41 6.03
N CYS A 12 -11.52 5.70 6.11
CA CYS A 12 -12.88 6.26 6.06
C CYS A 12 -13.00 7.17 4.84
N PRO A 13 -14.21 7.34 4.25
CA PRO A 13 -14.38 8.21 3.06
C PRO A 13 -13.82 9.63 3.24
N GLU A 14 -13.84 10.16 4.44
CA GLU A 14 -13.29 11.48 4.75
C GLU A 14 -11.77 11.56 4.57
N ASP A 15 -11.09 10.42 4.51
CA ASP A 15 -9.63 10.35 4.31
C ASP A 15 -9.22 10.48 2.84
N ALA A 16 -10.16 10.42 1.90
CA ALA A 16 -9.86 10.30 0.48
C ALA A 16 -8.92 11.40 -0.03
N ASP A 17 -9.20 12.65 0.29
CA ASP A 17 -8.37 13.76 -0.16
C ASP A 17 -6.96 13.69 0.41
N GLY A 18 -6.82 13.37 1.70
CA GLY A 18 -5.53 13.23 2.35
C GLY A 18 -4.72 12.06 1.78
N VAL A 19 -5.37 10.94 1.48
CA VAL A 19 -4.72 9.79 0.87
C VAL A 19 -4.23 10.12 -0.54
N ILE A 20 -5.06 10.79 -1.35
CA ILE A 20 -4.68 11.17 -2.72
C ILE A 20 -3.51 12.18 -2.69
N ASP A 21 -3.52 13.12 -1.76
CA ASP A 21 -2.41 14.05 -1.56
C ASP A 21 -1.11 13.31 -1.20
N LEU A 22 -1.21 12.33 -0.30
CA LEU A 22 -0.08 11.48 0.06
C LEU A 22 0.46 10.73 -1.16
N TRP A 23 -0.41 10.07 -1.91
CA TRP A 23 -0.01 9.32 -3.10
C TRP A 23 0.63 10.22 -4.15
N THR A 24 0.08 11.43 -4.34
CA THR A 24 0.63 12.41 -5.28
C THR A 24 2.05 12.81 -4.85
N GLY A 25 2.24 13.09 -3.56
CA GLY A 25 3.55 13.45 -3.02
C GLY A 25 4.57 12.32 -3.11
N CYS A 26 4.12 11.06 -3.08
CA CYS A 26 4.98 9.89 -3.22
C CYS A 26 5.19 9.46 -4.68
N GLY A 27 4.63 10.19 -5.65
CA GLY A 27 4.78 9.88 -7.08
C GLY A 27 4.01 8.65 -7.55
N LEU A 28 2.94 8.27 -6.84
CA LEU A 28 2.17 7.06 -7.15
C LEU A 28 0.99 7.31 -8.09
N VAL A 29 0.62 8.58 -8.33
CA VAL A 29 -0.49 8.91 -9.22
C VAL A 29 0.01 8.90 -10.66
N ARG A 30 -0.68 8.17 -11.52
CA ARG A 30 -0.36 8.01 -12.94
C ARG A 30 -1.54 8.42 -13.81
N SER A 31 -1.26 8.88 -15.02
CA SER A 31 -2.30 9.37 -15.95
C SER A 31 -3.31 8.30 -16.37
N TRP A 32 -2.93 7.03 -16.28
CA TRP A 32 -3.80 5.90 -16.68
C TRP A 32 -4.60 5.32 -15.52
N ASN A 33 -4.41 5.81 -14.30
CA ASN A 33 -5.18 5.40 -13.13
C ASN A 33 -5.78 6.63 -12.46
N ASP A 34 -7.07 6.56 -12.15
CA ASP A 34 -7.74 7.59 -11.35
C ASP A 34 -7.72 7.11 -9.88
N PRO A 35 -6.99 7.82 -8.98
CA PRO A 35 -6.86 7.35 -7.60
C PRO A 35 -8.21 7.30 -6.87
N LEU A 36 -9.14 8.21 -7.15
CA LEU A 36 -10.45 8.18 -6.49
C LEU A 36 -11.27 6.97 -6.94
N LYS A 37 -11.19 6.61 -8.23
CA LYS A 37 -11.84 5.38 -8.72
C LYS A 37 -11.25 4.14 -8.09
N ASP A 38 -9.93 4.10 -7.90
CA ASP A 38 -9.28 2.97 -7.22
C ASP A 38 -9.71 2.85 -5.77
N ILE A 39 -9.85 3.98 -5.06
CA ILE A 39 -10.38 3.99 -3.69
C ILE A 39 -11.80 3.43 -3.67
N THR A 40 -12.66 3.91 -4.58
CA THR A 40 -14.05 3.48 -4.65
C THR A 40 -14.15 1.98 -4.90
N ARG A 41 -13.34 1.45 -5.81
CA ARG A 41 -13.28 0.01 -6.09
C ARG A 41 -12.82 -0.77 -4.86
N LYS A 42 -11.80 -0.27 -4.16
CA LYS A 42 -11.27 -0.94 -2.97
C LYS A 42 -12.32 -1.03 -1.86
N LEU A 43 -13.16 -0.03 -1.71
CA LEU A 43 -14.21 -0.03 -0.69
C LEU A 43 -15.27 -1.11 -0.94
N THR A 44 -15.34 -1.67 -2.15
CA THR A 44 -16.24 -2.78 -2.47
C THR A 44 -15.58 -4.15 -2.28
N ASP A 45 -14.27 -4.21 -2.05
CA ASP A 45 -13.54 -5.44 -1.82
C ASP A 45 -13.78 -5.95 -0.40
N ARG A 46 -14.28 -7.17 -0.28
CA ARG A 46 -14.69 -7.75 1.02
C ARG A 46 -13.57 -8.54 1.70
N ASN A 47 -12.51 -8.90 0.96
CA ASN A 47 -11.49 -9.83 1.45
C ASN A 47 -10.15 -9.16 1.70
N GLY A 48 -10.13 -7.85 1.71
CA GLY A 48 -8.92 -7.08 1.91
C GLY A 48 -9.09 -6.01 2.96
N ALA A 49 -8.10 -5.17 3.05
CA ALA A 49 -8.08 -4.06 3.99
C ALA A 49 -7.52 -2.82 3.32
N PHE A 50 -7.91 -1.67 3.82
CA PHE A 50 -7.38 -0.39 3.41
C PHE A 50 -7.10 0.38 4.71
N TRP A 51 -5.82 0.54 5.03
CA TRP A 51 -5.38 1.17 6.27
C TRP A 51 -4.71 2.50 5.99
N VAL A 52 -4.86 3.40 6.94
CA VAL A 52 -4.20 4.70 6.96
C VAL A 52 -3.60 4.94 8.34
N ALA A 53 -2.62 5.84 8.39
CA ALA A 53 -2.11 6.39 9.65
C ALA A 53 -2.03 7.90 9.52
N GLU A 54 -2.33 8.59 10.61
CA GLU A 54 -2.26 10.05 10.66
C GLU A 54 -1.30 10.50 11.75
N ASP A 55 -0.70 11.68 11.56
CA ASP A 55 0.16 12.28 12.58
C ASP A 55 -0.67 12.97 13.68
N ALA A 56 0.01 13.62 14.61
CA ALA A 56 -0.65 14.28 15.73
C ALA A 56 -1.60 15.41 15.30
N ASP A 57 -1.40 15.95 14.11
CA ASP A 57 -2.22 17.03 13.55
C ASP A 57 -3.36 16.51 12.66
N GLY A 58 -3.52 15.20 12.56
CA GLY A 58 -4.55 14.59 11.74
C GLY A 58 -4.23 14.50 10.25
N VAL A 59 -2.98 14.72 9.86
CA VAL A 59 -2.54 14.61 8.47
C VAL A 59 -2.26 13.15 8.13
N ILE A 60 -2.81 12.64 7.04
CA ILE A 60 -2.55 11.27 6.57
C ILE A 60 -1.10 11.19 6.11
N ILE A 61 -0.32 10.34 6.79
CA ILE A 61 1.12 10.20 6.54
C ILE A 61 1.49 8.82 6.04
N ALA A 62 0.56 7.88 6.03
CA ALA A 62 0.77 6.55 5.47
C ALA A 62 -0.55 5.94 5.04
N ALA A 63 -0.49 5.09 4.02
CA ALA A 63 -1.65 4.35 3.53
C ALA A 63 -1.19 3.06 2.87
N VAL A 64 -2.06 2.05 2.87
CA VAL A 64 -1.80 0.78 2.20
C VAL A 64 -3.10 0.08 1.88
N MET A 65 -3.19 -0.51 0.70
CA MET A 65 -4.26 -1.42 0.31
C MET A 65 -3.74 -2.85 0.34
N ILE A 66 -4.48 -3.74 0.98
CA ILE A 66 -4.14 -5.16 1.09
C ILE A 66 -5.26 -5.96 0.46
N GLY A 67 -4.92 -6.92 -0.38
CA GLY A 67 -5.89 -7.80 -1.02
C GLY A 67 -5.54 -9.27 -0.81
N TYR A 68 -6.56 -10.12 -0.91
CA TYR A 68 -6.40 -11.58 -0.91
C TYR A 68 -7.48 -12.16 -1.81
N ASP A 69 -7.05 -12.85 -2.85
CA ASP A 69 -7.95 -13.42 -3.87
C ASP A 69 -8.27 -14.91 -3.63
N GLY A 70 -7.84 -15.46 -2.50
CA GLY A 70 -7.96 -16.87 -2.18
C GLY A 70 -6.75 -17.70 -2.61
N HIS A 71 -5.83 -17.09 -3.37
CA HIS A 71 -4.61 -17.75 -3.85
C HIS A 71 -3.36 -17.01 -3.40
N ARG A 72 -3.34 -15.68 -3.61
CA ARG A 72 -2.20 -14.81 -3.26
C ARG A 72 -2.70 -13.55 -2.58
N GLY A 73 -1.91 -13.05 -1.63
CA GLY A 73 -2.09 -11.72 -1.09
C GLY A 73 -1.42 -10.68 -1.97
N SER A 74 -1.90 -9.44 -1.92
CA SER A 74 -1.34 -8.34 -2.67
C SER A 74 -1.22 -7.09 -1.82
N ILE A 75 -0.28 -6.24 -2.19
CA ILE A 75 -0.08 -4.92 -1.61
C ILE A 75 -0.15 -3.91 -2.74
N ASN A 76 -0.98 -2.89 -2.58
CA ASN A 76 -1.11 -1.81 -3.55
C ASN A 76 -1.05 -0.48 -2.83
N TYR A 77 -0.49 0.52 -3.48
CA TYR A 77 -0.50 1.90 -2.98
C TYR A 77 0.08 2.03 -1.56
N LEU A 78 1.12 1.25 -1.23
CA LEU A 78 1.86 1.50 0.01
C LEU A 78 2.59 2.83 -0.14
N ALA A 79 2.28 3.76 0.73
CA ALA A 79 2.89 5.08 0.73
C ALA A 79 3.20 5.52 2.17
N VAL A 80 4.37 6.12 2.35
CA VAL A 80 4.78 6.75 3.60
C VAL A 80 5.28 8.15 3.25
N ALA A 81 4.75 9.17 3.92
CA ALA A 81 5.15 10.55 3.70
C ALA A 81 6.67 10.69 3.86
N GLU A 82 7.26 11.57 3.05
CA GLU A 82 8.71 11.77 3.03
C GLU A 82 9.26 12.05 4.43
N SER A 83 8.56 12.85 5.22
CA SER A 83 8.96 13.20 6.60
C SER A 83 8.98 11.98 7.55
N TRP A 84 8.33 10.89 7.19
CA TRP A 84 8.27 9.67 7.99
C TRP A 84 9.06 8.51 7.39
N GLN A 85 9.68 8.69 6.22
CA GLN A 85 10.55 7.69 5.63
C GLN A 85 11.82 7.57 6.48
N GLY A 86 12.31 6.33 6.64
CA GLY A 86 13.43 6.04 7.52
C GLY A 86 13.05 5.90 8.98
N SER A 87 11.78 6.04 9.34
CA SER A 87 11.29 5.90 10.72
C SER A 87 11.00 4.46 11.13
N GLY A 88 10.95 3.53 10.17
CA GLY A 88 10.49 2.15 10.39
C GLY A 88 9.00 1.97 10.16
N LEU A 89 8.27 3.03 9.80
CA LEU A 89 6.82 2.94 9.60
C LEU A 89 6.46 2.01 8.44
N GLY A 90 7.18 2.09 7.32
CA GLY A 90 6.93 1.20 6.18
C GLY A 90 7.11 -0.27 6.53
N ALA A 91 8.18 -0.61 7.25
CA ALA A 91 8.43 -1.97 7.71
C ALA A 91 7.35 -2.43 8.69
N HIS A 92 6.89 -1.55 9.58
CA HIS A 92 5.80 -1.84 10.51
C HIS A 92 4.51 -2.15 9.77
N ILE A 93 4.17 -1.36 8.75
CA ILE A 93 2.97 -1.57 7.92
C ILE A 93 3.04 -2.94 7.25
N MET A 94 4.19 -3.28 6.66
CA MET A 94 4.35 -4.58 5.99
C MET A 94 4.24 -5.75 6.96
N ALA A 95 4.82 -5.62 8.15
CA ALA A 95 4.68 -6.67 9.18
C ALA A 95 3.22 -6.88 9.58
N ARG A 96 2.46 -5.80 9.74
CA ARG A 96 1.03 -5.88 10.06
C ARG A 96 0.23 -6.47 8.91
N ALA A 97 0.56 -6.11 7.67
CA ALA A 97 -0.08 -6.67 6.48
C ALA A 97 0.16 -8.17 6.37
N GLU A 98 1.39 -8.62 6.61
CA GLU A 98 1.73 -10.04 6.60
C GLU A 98 0.94 -10.81 7.67
N ALA A 99 0.88 -10.29 8.90
CA ALA A 99 0.10 -10.92 9.97
C ALA A 99 -1.38 -11.02 9.62
N TYR A 100 -1.95 -9.96 9.05
CA TYR A 100 -3.33 -9.93 8.59
C TYR A 100 -3.59 -11.04 7.56
N LEU A 101 -2.71 -11.18 6.60
CA LEU A 101 -2.85 -12.17 5.53
C LEU A 101 -2.66 -13.59 6.05
N VAL A 102 -1.72 -13.81 6.97
CA VAL A 102 -1.55 -15.12 7.62
C VAL A 102 -2.83 -15.53 8.34
N ASP A 103 -3.47 -14.61 9.04
CA ASP A 103 -4.73 -14.88 9.75
C ASP A 103 -5.86 -15.26 8.79
N LEU A 104 -5.81 -14.80 7.53
CA LEU A 104 -6.77 -15.19 6.51
C LEU A 104 -6.41 -16.54 5.83
N GLY A 105 -5.26 -17.11 6.15
CA GLY A 105 -4.78 -18.34 5.51
C GLY A 105 -4.03 -18.11 4.21
N CYS A 106 -3.58 -16.90 3.94
CA CYS A 106 -2.89 -16.55 2.72
C CYS A 106 -1.46 -17.09 2.73
N PRO A 107 -1.06 -17.94 1.74
CA PRO A 107 0.25 -18.58 1.76
C PRO A 107 1.39 -17.73 1.22
N LYS A 108 1.11 -16.71 0.42
CA LYS A 108 2.15 -15.91 -0.23
C LYS A 108 1.61 -14.55 -0.64
N ILE A 109 2.44 -13.52 -0.46
CA ILE A 109 2.18 -12.17 -0.97
C ILE A 109 2.94 -11.97 -2.29
N SER A 110 2.28 -11.41 -3.29
CA SER A 110 2.90 -11.03 -4.56
C SER A 110 2.41 -9.64 -4.96
N PHE A 111 3.31 -8.79 -5.42
CA PHE A 111 2.94 -7.46 -5.90
C PHE A 111 3.99 -6.93 -6.86
N CYS A 112 3.66 -5.85 -7.53
CA CYS A 112 4.52 -5.22 -8.52
C CYS A 112 5.26 -4.04 -7.93
N VAL A 113 6.51 -3.89 -8.33
CA VAL A 113 7.29 -2.66 -8.13
C VAL A 113 7.81 -2.25 -9.51
N ARG A 114 7.71 -0.96 -9.82
CA ARG A 114 8.25 -0.47 -11.09
C ARG A 114 9.75 -0.70 -11.15
N LYS A 115 10.25 -1.13 -12.31
CA LYS A 115 11.66 -1.52 -12.49
C LYS A 115 12.63 -0.39 -12.16
N ASP A 116 12.23 0.85 -12.38
CA ASP A 116 13.08 2.02 -12.13
C ASP A 116 13.04 2.50 -10.68
N ASN A 117 12.17 1.93 -9.85
CA ASN A 117 12.06 2.31 -8.44
C ASN A 117 13.02 1.47 -7.59
N THR A 118 14.31 1.74 -7.73
CA THR A 118 15.37 0.95 -7.09
C THR A 118 15.39 1.11 -5.57
N ALA A 119 15.00 2.28 -5.05
CA ALA A 119 14.93 2.52 -3.61
C ALA A 119 13.87 1.65 -2.96
N VAL A 120 12.71 1.50 -3.60
CA VAL A 120 11.61 0.67 -3.11
C VAL A 120 11.98 -0.81 -3.21
N LEU A 121 12.65 -1.23 -4.29
CA LEU A 121 13.15 -2.60 -4.41
C LEU A 121 14.11 -2.93 -3.27
N ALA A 122 15.03 -2.03 -2.93
CA ALA A 122 15.96 -2.22 -1.81
C ALA A 122 15.21 -2.33 -0.47
N PHE A 123 14.16 -1.53 -0.27
CA PHE A 123 13.31 -1.59 0.92
C PHE A 123 12.69 -2.99 1.07
N TYR A 124 12.07 -3.51 0.02
CA TYR A 124 11.45 -4.84 0.08
C TYR A 124 12.48 -5.96 0.20
N ASP A 125 13.65 -5.82 -0.43
CA ASP A 125 14.73 -6.80 -0.28
C ASP A 125 15.14 -6.94 1.19
N ARG A 126 15.26 -5.82 1.91
CA ARG A 126 15.58 -5.83 3.34
C ARG A 126 14.52 -6.51 4.19
N LEU A 127 13.27 -6.54 3.71
CA LEU A 127 12.16 -7.22 4.41
C LEU A 127 12.02 -8.70 4.02
N GLY A 128 12.91 -9.22 3.17
CA GLY A 128 12.90 -10.62 2.78
C GLY A 128 12.10 -10.93 1.52
N TYR A 129 11.68 -9.92 0.78
CA TYR A 129 11.01 -10.14 -0.51
C TYR A 129 12.05 -10.34 -1.60
N ALA A 130 11.74 -11.23 -2.53
CA ALA A 130 12.61 -11.53 -3.67
C ALA A 130 11.84 -11.37 -4.98
N THR A 131 12.57 -11.05 -6.04
CA THR A 131 11.98 -10.99 -7.38
C THR A 131 11.70 -12.40 -7.87
N ASP A 132 10.45 -12.67 -8.23
CA ASP A 132 10.06 -13.94 -8.82
C ASP A 132 10.48 -14.00 -10.29
N ASP A 133 10.85 -15.19 -10.75
CA ASP A 133 11.22 -15.45 -12.13
C ASP A 133 9.97 -15.72 -12.97
N VAL A 134 9.21 -14.66 -13.24
CA VAL A 134 7.92 -14.73 -13.94
C VAL A 134 7.74 -13.51 -14.83
N HIS A 135 6.91 -13.66 -15.87
CA HIS A 135 6.36 -12.52 -16.58
C HIS A 135 5.07 -12.08 -15.91
N PHE A 136 4.95 -10.79 -15.65
CA PHE A 136 3.74 -10.20 -15.09
C PHE A 136 2.93 -9.60 -16.23
N LEU A 137 1.75 -10.16 -16.50
CA LEU A 137 0.92 -9.79 -17.63
C LEU A 137 -0.27 -8.95 -17.18
N GLY A 138 -0.61 -7.93 -17.95
CA GLY A 138 -1.76 -7.08 -17.67
C GLY A 138 -2.51 -6.70 -18.94
N LYS A 139 -3.81 -6.45 -18.81
CA LYS A 139 -4.64 -5.93 -19.88
C LYS A 139 -5.68 -5.00 -19.25
N ARG A 140 -5.69 -3.75 -19.69
CA ARG A 140 -6.70 -2.82 -19.19
C ARG A 140 -8.07 -3.18 -19.75
N LEU A 141 -9.04 -3.34 -18.87
CA LEU A 141 -10.41 -3.68 -19.27
C LEU A 141 -11.31 -2.45 -19.29
N ILE A 142 -11.07 -1.50 -18.39
CA ILE A 142 -11.85 -0.27 -18.24
C ILE A 142 -10.86 0.90 -18.14
N PRO A 143 -10.89 1.87 -19.08
CA PRO A 143 -10.08 3.07 -18.96
C PRO A 143 -10.55 3.95 -17.78
N ASP A 144 -9.62 4.68 -17.19
CA ASP A 144 -9.95 5.61 -16.09
C ASP A 144 -10.09 7.06 -16.55
N ASP A 145 -10.08 7.32 -17.84
CA ASP A 145 -10.29 8.64 -18.42
C ASP A 145 -11.75 9.04 -18.51
#